data_90370c33eaf78d502fd71bf456758a8f
#
_entry.id   90370c33eaf78d502fd71bf456758a8f
#
_cell.length_a   1.000
_cell.length_b   1.000
_cell.length_c   1.000
_cell.angle_alpha   90.00
_cell.angle_beta   90.00
_cell.angle_gamma   90.00
#
_symmetry.space_group_name_H-M   'P 1'
#
loop_
_entity.id
_entity.type
_entity.pdbx_description
1 polymer ?
#
loop_
_entity_poly.entity_id
_entity_poly.type
_entity_poly.pdbx_seq_one_letter_code
_entity_poly.pdbx_strand_id
1 'polypeptide(L)'
;MVSFHSFEPQPEPIELVLPTYITFQAATATKSVYLCAYCNAPEHIVDVIQRTVQQLGGMSVCQPVESGSFSHHLSIGAQLPGLSSSDLWKIRAAIQKSGGIVETVRVSYPIRRPTNSSPERPQVCEGCRYYYGKSHGNTQLICAMHPYGSSNDTCPDWASLDA
;
A
#
# COMPACT_ATOMS: atom_id res chain seq x y z
N MET A 1 -48.73 57.12 -13.25
CA MET A 1 -48.39 55.72 -13.58
C MET A 1 -47.01 55.41 -12.99
N VAL A 2 -46.93 54.63 -11.91
CA VAL A 2 -45.68 54.25 -11.27
C VAL A 2 -45.37 52.83 -11.71
N SER A 3 -44.32 52.66 -12.54
CA SER A 3 -43.86 51.32 -12.94
C SER A 3 -43.15 50.66 -11.80
N PHE A 4 -43.72 49.61 -11.25
CA PHE A 4 -43.02 48.70 -10.34
C PHE A 4 -42.12 47.78 -11.20
N HIS A 5 -40.82 48.03 -11.12
CA HIS A 5 -39.85 47.05 -11.62
C HIS A 5 -39.76 45.93 -10.56
N SER A 6 -40.31 44.77 -10.92
CA SER A 6 -40.08 43.52 -10.15
C SER A 6 -38.60 43.18 -10.22
N PHE A 7 -37.94 43.27 -9.10
CA PHE A 7 -36.54 42.79 -8.94
C PHE A 7 -36.60 41.27 -8.83
N GLU A 8 -36.36 40.59 -9.91
CA GLU A 8 -36.20 39.13 -9.92
C GLU A 8 -34.85 38.81 -9.27
N PRO A 9 -34.80 38.05 -8.16
CA PRO A 9 -33.52 37.70 -7.55
C PRO A 9 -32.73 36.82 -8.54
N GLN A 10 -31.55 37.27 -8.88
CA GLN A 10 -30.61 36.47 -9.69
C GLN A 10 -30.28 35.22 -8.92
N PRO A 11 -30.29 34.02 -9.54
CA PRO A 11 -29.87 32.80 -8.89
C PRO A 11 -28.40 32.94 -8.45
N GLU A 12 -28.15 32.65 -7.18
CA GLU A 12 -26.79 32.64 -6.67
C GLU A 12 -25.93 31.65 -7.46
N PRO A 13 -24.67 32.01 -7.76
CA PRO A 13 -23.79 31.11 -8.49
C PRO A 13 -23.61 29.81 -7.66
N ILE A 14 -23.94 28.67 -8.26
CA ILE A 14 -23.72 27.36 -7.67
C ILE A 14 -22.20 27.16 -7.59
N GLU A 15 -21.64 27.28 -6.40
CA GLU A 15 -20.23 27.00 -6.16
C GLU A 15 -20.01 25.49 -6.34
N LEU A 16 -19.33 25.13 -7.40
CA LEU A 16 -19.02 23.74 -7.71
C LEU A 16 -17.91 23.30 -6.74
N VAL A 17 -18.31 22.66 -5.66
CA VAL A 17 -17.35 22.08 -4.71
C VAL A 17 -16.71 20.86 -5.37
N LEU A 18 -15.45 21.01 -5.78
CA LEU A 18 -14.70 19.92 -6.36
C LEU A 18 -14.31 18.89 -5.27
N PRO A 19 -14.49 17.59 -5.52
CA PRO A 19 -14.12 16.57 -4.56
C PRO A 19 -12.59 16.57 -4.34
N THR A 20 -12.19 16.42 -3.10
CA THR A 20 -10.78 16.26 -2.75
C THR A 20 -10.45 14.78 -2.58
N TYR A 21 -9.44 14.33 -3.31
CA TYR A 21 -8.90 12.98 -3.17
C TYR A 21 -7.89 12.94 -2.04
N ILE A 22 -8.03 11.94 -1.18
CA ILE A 22 -7.12 11.69 -0.07
C ILE A 22 -6.47 10.34 -0.30
N THR A 23 -5.14 10.34 -0.31
CA THR A 23 -4.33 9.14 -0.29
C THR A 23 -3.75 8.97 1.10
N PHE A 24 -4.07 7.89 1.77
CA PHE A 24 -3.51 7.53 3.05
C PHE A 24 -2.59 6.34 2.90
N GLN A 25 -1.34 6.47 3.35
CA GLN A 25 -0.37 5.40 3.37
C GLN A 25 0.18 5.22 4.78
N ALA A 26 -0.08 4.06 5.38
CA ALA A 26 0.50 3.69 6.66
C ALA A 26 1.51 2.57 6.48
N ALA A 27 2.66 2.70 7.11
CA ALA A 27 3.72 1.69 7.07
C ALA A 27 4.10 1.24 8.47
N THR A 28 4.37 -0.05 8.59
CA THR A 28 5.05 -0.69 9.72
C THR A 28 6.28 -1.43 9.21
N ALA A 29 7.07 -2.01 10.11
CA ALA A 29 8.23 -2.83 9.71
C ALA A 29 7.83 -4.05 8.86
N THR A 30 6.59 -4.51 8.96
CA THR A 30 6.14 -5.78 8.34
C THR A 30 4.99 -5.62 7.38
N LYS A 31 4.39 -4.43 7.26
CA LYS A 31 3.15 -4.25 6.50
C LYS A 31 3.00 -2.80 6.05
N SER A 32 2.53 -2.58 4.86
CA SER A 32 2.11 -1.27 4.37
C SER A 32 0.66 -1.32 3.93
N VAL A 33 -0.10 -0.29 4.25
CA VAL A 33 -1.49 -0.12 3.84
C VAL A 33 -1.61 1.15 3.04
N TYR A 34 -2.27 1.05 1.93
CA TYR A 34 -2.60 2.17 1.06
C TYR A 34 -4.11 2.26 0.93
N LEU A 35 -4.67 3.43 1.19
CA LEU A 35 -6.09 3.70 1.14
C LEU A 35 -6.33 4.95 0.31
N CYS A 36 -7.27 4.87 -0.65
CA CYS A 36 -7.77 6.00 -1.40
C CYS A 36 -9.19 6.32 -0.97
N ALA A 37 -9.44 7.59 -0.69
CA ALA A 37 -10.77 8.10 -0.37
C ALA A 37 -10.99 9.45 -1.08
N TYR A 38 -12.23 9.87 -1.20
CA TYR A 38 -12.56 11.23 -1.61
C TYR A 38 -13.61 11.85 -0.68
N CYS A 39 -13.61 13.17 -0.57
CA CYS A 39 -14.51 13.91 0.31
C CYS A 39 -14.66 15.36 -0.12
N ASN A 40 -15.73 16.00 0.36
CA ASN A 40 -16.01 17.42 0.15
C ASN A 40 -15.52 18.30 1.31
N ALA A 41 -15.09 17.73 2.42
CA ALA A 41 -14.59 18.44 3.60
C ALA A 41 -13.20 17.91 4.00
N PRO A 42 -12.15 18.21 3.22
CA PRO A 42 -10.83 17.59 3.36
C PRO A 42 -10.19 17.86 4.73
N GLU A 43 -10.28 19.08 5.25
CA GLU A 43 -9.66 19.45 6.52
C GLU A 43 -10.18 18.62 7.68
N HIS A 44 -11.50 18.43 7.73
CA HIS A 44 -12.12 17.63 8.78
C HIS A 44 -11.69 16.17 8.71
N ILE A 45 -11.58 15.61 7.51
CA ILE A 45 -11.18 14.20 7.34
C ILE A 45 -9.69 14.01 7.67
N VAL A 46 -8.83 14.95 7.27
CA VAL A 46 -7.41 14.95 7.64
C VAL A 46 -7.26 14.91 9.16
N ASP A 47 -7.95 15.79 9.87
CA ASP A 47 -7.96 15.84 11.33
C ASP A 47 -8.40 14.51 11.95
N VAL A 48 -9.44 13.89 11.42
CA VAL A 48 -9.95 12.61 11.92
C VAL A 48 -8.94 11.49 11.69
N ILE A 49 -8.31 11.45 10.52
CA ILE A 49 -7.26 10.47 10.21
C ILE A 49 -6.07 10.66 11.17
N GLN A 50 -5.61 11.89 11.36
CA GLN A 50 -4.48 12.19 12.23
C GLN A 50 -4.75 11.79 13.68
N ARG A 51 -5.92 12.15 14.23
CA ARG A 51 -6.33 11.74 15.59
C ARG A 51 -6.42 10.22 15.72
N THR A 52 -6.96 9.53 14.70
CA THR A 52 -7.05 8.07 14.73
C THR A 52 -5.67 7.43 14.74
N VAL A 53 -4.74 7.94 13.93
CA VAL A 53 -3.34 7.48 13.89
C VAL A 53 -2.65 7.69 15.24
N GLN A 54 -2.85 8.87 15.88
CA GLN A 54 -2.32 9.16 17.21
C GLN A 54 -2.87 8.21 18.27
N GLN A 55 -4.17 7.90 18.24
CA GLN A 55 -4.80 6.94 19.16
C GLN A 55 -4.23 5.52 19.00
N LEU A 56 -3.73 5.19 17.81
CA LEU A 56 -3.05 3.93 17.52
C LEU A 56 -1.55 3.97 17.87
N GLY A 57 -1.08 5.06 18.49
CA GLY A 57 0.32 5.24 18.89
C GLY A 57 1.25 5.60 17.73
N GLY A 58 0.71 6.05 16.61
CA GLY A 58 1.47 6.45 15.43
C GLY A 58 1.63 7.96 15.27
N MET A 59 2.40 8.32 14.26
CA MET A 59 2.58 9.69 13.80
C MET A 59 2.16 9.79 12.34
N SER A 60 1.53 10.92 11.97
CA SER A 60 1.14 11.17 10.59
C SER A 60 1.58 12.55 10.12
N VAL A 61 1.85 12.66 8.83
CA VAL A 61 2.17 13.91 8.13
C VAL A 61 1.24 14.03 6.94
N CYS A 62 0.58 15.17 6.80
CA CYS A 62 -0.24 15.50 5.64
C CYS A 62 0.54 16.43 4.72
N GLN A 63 0.52 16.15 3.43
CA GLN A 63 1.13 16.96 2.39
C GLN A 63 0.13 17.19 1.26
N PRO A 64 -0.06 18.44 0.80
CA PRO A 64 -0.77 18.68 -0.44
C PRO A 64 0.03 18.11 -1.60
N VAL A 65 -0.65 17.45 -2.51
CA VAL A 65 -0.07 17.01 -3.77
C VAL A 65 -0.50 17.98 -4.85
N GLU A 66 0.44 18.46 -5.65
CA GLU A 66 0.10 19.29 -6.81
C GLU A 66 -0.78 18.48 -7.75
N SER A 67 -2.02 18.89 -7.88
CA SER A 67 -2.99 18.26 -8.79
C SER A 67 -3.40 19.25 -9.87
N GLY A 68 -3.75 18.68 -11.03
CA GLY A 68 -4.24 19.48 -12.16
C GLY A 68 -5.55 20.20 -11.84
N SER A 69 -6.03 21.02 -12.76
CA SER A 69 -7.10 22.02 -12.61
C SER A 69 -8.47 21.52 -12.13
N PHE A 70 -8.68 20.23 -11.91
CA PHE A 70 -10.01 19.66 -11.67
C PHE A 70 -10.22 18.93 -10.35
N SER A 71 -9.18 18.78 -9.53
CA SER A 71 -9.32 18.12 -8.22
C SER A 71 -8.21 18.53 -7.26
N HIS A 72 -8.52 18.60 -6.00
CA HIS A 72 -7.52 18.71 -4.95
C HIS A 72 -7.06 17.31 -4.54
N HIS A 73 -5.79 17.17 -4.18
CA HIS A 73 -5.25 15.90 -3.73
C HIS A 73 -4.40 16.11 -2.47
N LEU A 74 -4.71 15.36 -1.43
CA LEU A 74 -3.97 15.34 -0.18
C LEU A 74 -3.35 13.96 0.03
N SER A 75 -2.07 13.92 0.39
CA SER A 75 -1.37 12.70 0.76
C SER A 75 -1.08 12.69 2.26
N ILE A 76 -1.50 11.65 2.93
CA ILE A 76 -1.25 11.46 4.37
C ILE A 76 -0.37 10.24 4.53
N GLY A 77 0.85 10.47 4.99
CA GLY A 77 1.78 9.42 5.39
C GLY A 77 1.68 9.15 6.89
N ALA A 78 1.66 7.90 7.31
CA ALA A 78 1.66 7.53 8.71
C ALA A 78 2.67 6.42 9.02
N GLN A 79 3.30 6.52 10.17
CA GLN A 79 4.11 5.45 10.76
C GLN A 79 3.39 4.94 12.00
N LEU A 80 3.18 3.63 12.06
CA LEU A 80 2.50 2.95 13.15
C LEU A 80 3.43 1.89 13.75
N PRO A 81 3.44 1.69 15.07
CA PRO A 81 4.23 0.63 15.71
C PRO A 81 3.75 -0.77 15.31
N GLY A 82 2.45 -0.90 15.07
CA GLY A 82 1.81 -2.08 14.54
C GLY A 82 0.55 -1.67 13.79
N LEU A 83 0.09 -2.52 12.86
CA LEU A 83 -1.14 -2.28 12.11
C LEU A 83 -1.90 -3.60 11.94
N SER A 84 -2.86 -3.82 12.81
CA SER A 84 -3.76 -4.97 12.72
C SER A 84 -4.88 -4.71 11.70
N SER A 85 -5.60 -5.76 11.33
CA SER A 85 -6.79 -5.61 10.49
C SER A 85 -7.87 -4.77 11.19
N SER A 86 -7.97 -4.86 12.52
CA SER A 86 -8.92 -4.05 13.30
C SER A 86 -8.57 -2.56 13.27
N ASP A 87 -7.29 -2.21 13.26
CA ASP A 87 -6.85 -0.81 13.20
C ASP A 87 -7.14 -0.20 11.84
N LEU A 88 -6.96 -0.98 10.77
CA LEU A 88 -7.35 -0.57 9.43
C LEU A 88 -8.85 -0.31 9.33
N TRP A 89 -9.67 -1.16 9.97
CA TRP A 89 -11.11 -0.97 10.06
C TRP A 89 -11.48 0.31 10.82
N LYS A 90 -10.77 0.65 11.90
CA LYS A 90 -10.98 1.90 12.65
C LYS A 90 -10.71 3.12 11.77
N ILE A 91 -9.60 3.12 11.04
CA ILE A 91 -9.25 4.21 10.12
C ILE A 91 -10.32 4.36 9.03
N ARG A 92 -10.68 3.28 8.37
CA ARG A 92 -11.73 3.27 7.35
C ARG A 92 -13.06 3.79 7.89
N ALA A 93 -13.50 3.26 9.02
CA ALA A 93 -14.76 3.67 9.66
C ALA A 93 -14.75 5.15 10.08
N ALA A 94 -13.62 5.65 10.56
CA ALA A 94 -13.45 7.06 10.91
C ALA A 94 -13.62 7.96 9.69
N ILE A 95 -13.00 7.63 8.56
CA ILE A 95 -13.15 8.36 7.29
C ILE A 95 -14.61 8.35 6.84
N GLN A 96 -15.25 7.17 6.81
CA GLN A 96 -16.65 7.04 6.38
C GLN A 96 -17.62 7.82 7.29
N LYS A 97 -17.41 7.77 8.61
CA LYS A 97 -18.23 8.51 9.58
C LYS A 97 -18.10 10.02 9.41
N SER A 98 -17.00 10.48 8.87
CA SER A 98 -16.72 11.91 8.62
C SER A 98 -17.17 12.38 7.23
N GLY A 99 -17.92 11.57 6.50
CA GLY A 99 -18.43 11.91 5.16
C GLY A 99 -17.48 11.59 4.02
N GLY A 100 -16.34 10.93 4.29
CA GLY A 100 -15.45 10.46 3.23
C GLY A 100 -15.91 9.13 2.64
N ILE A 101 -15.69 8.95 1.35
CA ILE A 101 -15.97 7.70 0.65
C ILE A 101 -14.66 6.99 0.37
N VAL A 102 -14.50 5.79 0.93
CA VAL A 102 -13.30 4.97 0.73
C VAL A 102 -13.50 4.08 -0.49
N GLU A 103 -12.73 4.32 -1.54
CA GLU A 103 -12.81 3.59 -2.80
C GLU A 103 -11.94 2.33 -2.78
N THR A 104 -10.69 2.47 -2.35
CA THR A 104 -9.71 1.38 -2.45
C THR A 104 -8.92 1.25 -1.16
N VAL A 105 -8.73 0.01 -0.74
CA VAL A 105 -7.79 -0.36 0.32
C VAL A 105 -6.88 -1.46 -0.20
N ARG A 106 -5.58 -1.19 -0.20
CA ARG A 106 -4.55 -2.17 -0.57
C ARG A 106 -3.64 -2.45 0.62
N VAL A 107 -3.36 -3.70 0.86
CA VAL A 107 -2.43 -4.14 1.88
C VAL A 107 -1.26 -4.79 1.18
N SER A 108 -0.06 -4.27 1.43
CA SER A 108 1.18 -4.82 0.93
C SER A 108 2.01 -5.32 2.09
N TYR A 109 2.56 -6.49 1.94
CA TYR A 109 3.55 -7.02 2.86
C TYR A 109 4.92 -6.83 2.21
N PRO A 110 5.94 -6.32 2.94
CA PRO A 110 7.27 -6.28 2.41
C PRO A 110 7.63 -7.71 2.04
N ILE A 111 7.84 -7.92 0.75
CA ILE A 111 8.45 -9.17 0.30
C ILE A 111 9.79 -9.18 1.02
N ARG A 112 9.95 -10.03 2.03
CA ARG A 112 11.28 -10.36 2.53
C ARG A 112 11.99 -10.93 1.30
N ARG A 113 12.70 -10.07 0.58
CA ARG A 113 13.75 -10.61 -0.26
C ARG A 113 14.60 -11.40 0.71
N PRO A 114 14.77 -12.72 0.51
CA PRO A 114 15.74 -13.42 1.27
C PRO A 114 16.98 -12.54 1.18
N THR A 115 17.47 -12.06 2.33
CA THR A 115 18.75 -11.39 2.39
C THR A 115 19.63 -12.22 1.53
N ASN A 116 20.43 -11.63 0.64
CA ASN A 116 21.36 -12.30 -0.26
C ASN A 116 22.44 -13.10 0.51
N SER A 117 22.07 -13.87 1.51
CA SER A 117 22.71 -15.12 1.77
C SER A 117 22.38 -15.92 0.51
N SER A 118 23.29 -15.91 -0.44
CA SER A 118 23.34 -16.91 -1.50
C SER A 118 22.99 -18.22 -0.79
N PRO A 119 21.82 -18.83 -1.10
CA PRO A 119 21.42 -20.02 -0.40
C PRO A 119 22.59 -20.96 -0.57
N GLU A 120 23.12 -21.39 0.56
CA GLU A 120 24.31 -22.22 0.58
C GLU A 120 24.04 -23.40 -0.34
N ARG A 121 24.88 -23.53 -1.37
CA ARG A 121 24.72 -24.59 -2.35
C ARG A 121 24.71 -25.89 -1.62
N PRO A 122 23.71 -26.76 -1.72
CA PRO A 122 23.69 -28.02 -1.05
C PRO A 122 24.95 -28.82 -1.41
N GLN A 123 25.62 -29.42 -0.44
CA GLN A 123 26.86 -30.18 -0.66
C GLN A 123 26.66 -31.24 -1.78
N VAL A 124 25.51 -31.89 -1.80
CA VAL A 124 25.14 -32.86 -2.84
C VAL A 124 25.11 -32.28 -4.23
N CYS A 125 25.03 -30.96 -4.37
CA CYS A 125 25.00 -30.23 -5.65
C CYS A 125 26.37 -29.62 -6.02
N GLU A 126 27.39 -29.77 -5.20
CA GLU A 126 28.72 -29.26 -5.52
C GLU A 126 29.26 -29.90 -6.79
N GLY A 127 29.78 -29.09 -7.72
CA GLY A 127 30.27 -29.56 -9.02
C GLY A 127 29.20 -30.05 -10.00
N CYS A 128 27.93 -30.00 -9.65
CA CYS A 128 26.86 -30.48 -10.52
C CYS A 128 26.52 -29.45 -11.61
N ARG A 129 26.50 -29.89 -12.88
CA ARG A 129 26.15 -29.05 -14.04
C ARG A 129 24.69 -28.61 -14.07
N TYR A 130 23.79 -29.32 -13.42
CA TYR A 130 22.37 -29.03 -13.37
C TYR A 130 21.96 -28.09 -12.23
N TYR A 131 22.91 -27.71 -11.39
CA TYR A 131 22.64 -26.77 -10.30
C TYR A 131 22.23 -25.40 -10.84
N TYR A 132 21.06 -24.91 -10.43
CA TYR A 132 20.52 -23.63 -10.84
C TYR A 132 20.59 -22.57 -9.72
N GLY A 133 20.17 -22.90 -8.51
CA GLY A 133 20.32 -22.11 -7.30
C GLY A 133 19.63 -20.74 -7.28
N LYS A 134 18.74 -20.43 -8.24
CA LYS A 134 18.07 -19.13 -8.32
C LYS A 134 16.71 -19.15 -7.66
N SER A 135 16.35 -17.99 -7.07
CA SER A 135 15.04 -17.79 -6.47
C SER A 135 14.08 -17.17 -7.47
N HIS A 136 12.88 -17.71 -7.54
CA HIS A 136 11.73 -17.18 -8.31
C HIS A 136 10.61 -16.88 -7.32
N GLY A 137 10.41 -15.59 -7.03
CA GLY A 137 9.52 -15.17 -5.96
C GLY A 137 9.99 -15.68 -4.59
N ASN A 138 9.14 -16.43 -3.91
CA ASN A 138 9.45 -17.03 -2.60
C ASN A 138 10.01 -18.45 -2.70
N THR A 139 10.20 -18.99 -3.89
CA THR A 139 10.66 -20.35 -4.10
C THR A 139 12.05 -20.33 -4.72
N GLN A 140 12.98 -21.02 -4.07
CA GLN A 140 14.27 -21.29 -4.65
C GLN A 140 14.23 -22.60 -5.43
N LEU A 141 14.69 -22.54 -6.67
CA LEU A 141 14.85 -23.71 -7.51
C LEU A 141 16.31 -24.18 -7.42
N ILE A 142 16.50 -25.40 -6.91
CA ILE A 142 17.84 -25.98 -6.71
C ILE A 142 18.42 -26.44 -8.05
N CYS A 143 17.67 -27.25 -8.80
CA CYS A 143 18.05 -27.64 -10.16
C CYS A 143 16.81 -28.05 -10.99
N ALA A 144 17.00 -28.29 -12.29
CA ALA A 144 15.91 -28.69 -13.18
C ALA A 144 15.36 -30.11 -12.90
N MET A 145 16.20 -31.00 -12.41
CA MET A 145 15.82 -32.40 -12.12
C MET A 145 15.15 -32.51 -10.75
N HIS A 146 15.66 -31.79 -9.77
CA HIS A 146 15.16 -31.74 -8.39
C HIS A 146 14.92 -30.28 -7.98
N PRO A 147 13.78 -29.68 -8.35
CA PRO A 147 13.52 -28.26 -8.10
C PRO A 147 13.62 -27.85 -6.65
N TYR A 148 13.32 -28.75 -5.73
CA TYR A 148 13.33 -28.51 -4.27
C TYR A 148 14.56 -29.13 -3.57
N GLY A 149 15.51 -29.66 -4.34
CA GLY A 149 16.68 -30.35 -3.82
C GLY A 149 16.48 -31.88 -3.71
N SER A 150 17.59 -32.61 -3.49
CA SER A 150 17.54 -34.03 -3.18
C SER A 150 17.35 -34.21 -1.68
N SER A 151 16.48 -35.14 -1.27
CA SER A 151 16.29 -35.54 0.13
C SER A 151 17.37 -36.50 0.63
N ASN A 152 18.24 -36.98 -0.25
CA ASN A 152 19.30 -37.95 0.06
C ASN A 152 20.65 -37.23 0.06
N ASP A 153 21.64 -37.84 0.75
CA ASP A 153 23.02 -37.35 0.79
C ASP A 153 23.74 -37.47 -0.57
N THR A 154 23.13 -38.15 -1.53
CA THR A 154 23.60 -38.31 -2.90
C THR A 154 22.49 -37.98 -3.89
N CYS A 155 22.86 -37.34 -4.99
CA CYS A 155 21.93 -37.07 -6.07
C CYS A 155 22.07 -38.08 -7.21
N PRO A 156 21.02 -38.83 -7.58
CA PRO A 156 21.10 -39.83 -8.64
C PRO A 156 21.38 -39.20 -10.03
N ASP A 157 21.02 -37.93 -10.21
CA ASP A 157 21.18 -37.22 -11.48
C ASP A 157 22.40 -36.27 -11.44
N TRP A 158 23.31 -36.45 -10.49
CA TRP A 158 24.50 -35.62 -10.44
C TRP A 158 25.39 -35.85 -11.67
N ALA A 159 25.78 -34.76 -12.33
CA ALA A 159 26.72 -34.81 -13.44
C ALA A 159 27.75 -33.71 -13.30
N SER A 160 29.01 -34.03 -13.53
CA SER A 160 30.12 -33.09 -13.46
C SER A 160 29.97 -31.93 -14.44
N LEU A 161 30.47 -30.75 -14.06
CA LEU A 161 30.63 -29.59 -14.94
C LEU A 161 31.65 -29.88 -16.06
N ASP A 162 32.61 -30.76 -15.84
CA ASP A 162 33.77 -31.02 -16.71
C ASP A 162 33.54 -32.25 -17.62
N ALA A 163 32.31 -32.74 -17.73
CA ALA A 163 31.96 -33.91 -18.53
C ALA A 163 31.36 -33.53 -19.89
#